data_0f2e79f1e61baba6a74d1e3cccc2c7bc
#
_entry.id   0f2e79f1e61baba6a74d1e3cccc2c7bc
#
_cell.length_a   1.000
_cell.length_b   1.000
_cell.length_c   1.000
_cell.angle_alpha   90.00
_cell.angle_beta   90.00
_cell.angle_gamma   90.00
#
_symmetry.space_group_name_H-M   'P 1'
#
loop_
_entity.id
_entity.type
_entity.pdbx_description
1 polymer ?
#
loop_
_entity_poly.entity_id
_entity_poly.type
_entity_poly.pdbx_seq_one_letter_code
_entity_poly.pdbx_strand_id
1 'polypeptide(L)'
;IGVGLIPSGSEDPYGLRRNALGIIQIFLCWGWQVPLISLIEDGLRSMGSKLKLEPEAIKKHVLELFSQRYKSHLDAEGFPHDAIDCVLSTGLDSIVDIKAKVVAFSDLKKQPYFEPLAIAFRRVVSILKEGADGQVDPLLLHEPAEKKLFEVYLKLHEPVLQHIQKKEFDQALEK
;
A
#
# COMPACT_ATOMS: atom_id res chain seq x y z
N ILE A 1 -19.39 12.60 -4.49
CA ILE A 1 -19.61 11.16 -4.75
C ILE A 1 -20.84 10.68 -3.98
N GLY A 2 -20.97 10.95 -2.68
CA GLY A 2 -22.07 10.47 -1.84
C GLY A 2 -23.48 10.79 -2.32
N VAL A 3 -23.66 11.87 -3.06
CA VAL A 3 -24.94 12.28 -3.67
C VAL A 3 -25.14 11.73 -5.09
N GLY A 4 -24.35 10.75 -5.52
CA GLY A 4 -24.47 10.10 -6.83
C GLY A 4 -23.71 10.81 -7.96
N LEU A 5 -22.89 11.83 -7.66
CA LEU A 5 -22.08 12.53 -8.65
C LEU A 5 -20.68 11.91 -8.67
N ILE A 6 -20.45 10.99 -9.58
CA ILE A 6 -19.17 10.31 -9.78
C ILE A 6 -18.46 10.93 -10.98
N PRO A 7 -17.19 11.39 -10.85
CA PRO A 7 -16.43 11.92 -11.98
C PRO A 7 -16.28 10.86 -13.07
N SER A 8 -16.73 11.16 -14.29
CA SER A 8 -16.60 10.29 -15.45
C SER A 8 -15.88 11.01 -16.59
N GLY A 9 -15.15 10.25 -17.42
CA GLY A 9 -14.41 10.81 -18.56
C GLY A 9 -13.39 11.90 -18.17
N SER A 10 -13.22 12.90 -19.02
CA SER A 10 -12.28 14.02 -18.81
C SER A 10 -12.88 15.17 -17.97
N GLU A 11 -14.19 15.22 -17.84
CA GLU A 11 -14.87 16.32 -17.15
C GLU A 11 -14.82 16.19 -15.63
N ASP A 12 -14.55 17.31 -14.95
CA ASP A 12 -14.56 17.43 -13.48
C ASP A 12 -15.32 18.71 -13.06
N PRO A 13 -16.63 18.79 -13.35
CA PRO A 13 -17.40 20.02 -13.15
C PRO A 13 -17.47 20.44 -11.67
N TYR A 14 -17.29 19.50 -10.75
CA TYR A 14 -17.30 19.76 -9.30
C TYR A 14 -15.90 19.84 -8.68
N GLY A 15 -14.85 19.74 -9.48
CA GLY A 15 -13.46 19.82 -8.99
C GLY A 15 -13.04 18.66 -8.09
N LEU A 16 -13.72 17.51 -8.12
CA LEU A 16 -13.45 16.40 -7.21
C LEU A 16 -12.03 15.84 -7.36
N ARG A 17 -11.52 15.77 -8.60
CA ARG A 17 -10.15 15.33 -8.87
C ARG A 17 -9.12 16.32 -8.34
N ARG A 18 -9.37 17.63 -8.49
CA ARG A 18 -8.51 18.69 -7.95
C ARG A 18 -8.52 18.70 -6.43
N ASN A 19 -9.70 18.50 -5.83
CA ASN A 19 -9.83 18.43 -4.38
C ASN A 19 -9.10 17.21 -3.81
N ALA A 20 -9.22 16.03 -4.43
CA ALA A 20 -8.48 14.83 -4.02
C ALA A 20 -6.95 15.06 -4.10
N LEU A 21 -6.46 15.67 -5.20
CA LEU A 21 -5.05 16.00 -5.33
C LEU A 21 -4.61 17.03 -4.27
N GLY A 22 -5.42 18.05 -4.01
CA GLY A 22 -5.14 19.04 -2.95
C GLY A 22 -5.02 18.41 -1.56
N ILE A 23 -5.90 17.47 -1.22
CA ILE A 23 -5.81 16.71 0.04
C ILE A 23 -4.52 15.89 0.09
N ILE A 24 -4.17 15.17 -0.96
CA ILE A 24 -2.92 14.40 -1.06
C ILE A 24 -1.72 15.32 -0.80
N GLN A 25 -1.66 16.46 -1.47
CA GLN A 25 -0.56 17.43 -1.32
C GLN A 25 -0.47 17.99 0.10
N ILE A 26 -1.61 18.30 0.74
CA ILE A 26 -1.64 18.77 2.12
C ILE A 26 -1.06 17.70 3.06
N PHE A 27 -1.49 16.44 2.92
CA PHE A 27 -0.99 15.36 3.75
C PHE A 27 0.51 15.14 3.58
N LEU A 28 1.01 15.19 2.35
CA LEU A 28 2.43 15.07 2.07
C LEU A 28 3.24 16.26 2.60
N CYS A 29 2.73 17.47 2.44
CA CYS A 29 3.42 18.70 2.88
C CYS A 29 3.57 18.77 4.40
N TRP A 30 2.52 18.38 5.13
CA TRP A 30 2.50 18.44 6.59
C TRP A 30 2.88 17.13 7.28
N GLY A 31 3.09 16.05 6.52
CA GLY A 31 3.39 14.74 7.08
C GLY A 31 2.25 14.15 7.91
N TRP A 32 1.00 14.46 7.58
CA TRP A 32 -0.14 14.02 8.40
C TRP A 32 -0.42 12.53 8.26
N GLN A 33 -0.35 11.85 9.39
CA GLN A 33 -0.54 10.40 9.52
C GLN A 33 -2.00 10.04 9.82
N VAL A 34 -2.94 10.68 9.12
CA VAL A 34 -4.37 10.44 9.31
C VAL A 34 -4.83 9.34 8.35
N PRO A 35 -5.47 8.26 8.84
CA PRO A 35 -6.01 7.21 8.00
C PRO A 35 -7.09 7.75 7.05
N LEU A 36 -6.90 7.56 5.75
CA LEU A 36 -7.86 8.04 4.74
C LEU A 36 -9.23 7.38 4.89
N ILE A 37 -9.25 6.10 5.27
CA ILE A 37 -10.48 5.34 5.52
C ILE A 37 -11.30 6.01 6.63
N SER A 38 -10.66 6.38 7.74
CA SER A 38 -11.34 7.06 8.85
C SER A 38 -11.96 8.39 8.43
N LEU A 39 -11.25 9.17 7.60
CA LEU A 39 -11.79 10.43 7.07
C LEU A 39 -13.00 10.22 6.16
N ILE A 40 -12.97 9.17 5.34
CA ILE A 40 -14.11 8.80 4.49
C ILE A 40 -15.31 8.43 5.36
N GLU A 41 -15.11 7.62 6.40
CA GLU A 41 -16.16 7.19 7.32
C GLU A 41 -16.75 8.38 8.10
N ASP A 42 -15.93 9.31 8.55
CA ASP A 42 -16.39 10.55 9.18
C ASP A 42 -17.23 11.41 8.22
N GLY A 43 -16.78 11.51 6.97
CA GLY A 43 -17.53 12.17 5.92
C GLY A 43 -18.89 11.53 5.65
N LEU A 44 -18.94 10.20 5.58
CA LEU A 44 -20.19 9.45 5.42
C LEU A 44 -21.15 9.67 6.59
N ARG A 45 -20.64 9.62 7.82
CA ARG A 45 -21.44 9.90 9.03
C ARG A 45 -22.03 11.31 9.01
N SER A 46 -21.22 12.29 8.63
CA SER A 46 -21.67 13.70 8.59
C SER A 46 -22.73 13.97 7.51
N MET A 47 -22.73 13.20 6.42
CA MET A 47 -23.74 13.34 5.35
C MET A 47 -25.09 12.68 5.70
N GLY A 48 -25.09 11.63 6.52
CA GLY A 48 -26.28 10.95 7.03
C GLY A 48 -27.29 10.61 5.91
N SER A 49 -28.54 11.07 6.07
CA SER A 49 -29.64 10.80 5.12
C SER A 49 -29.50 11.46 3.75
N LYS A 50 -28.48 12.29 3.51
CA LYS A 50 -28.23 12.90 2.20
C LYS A 50 -27.52 11.94 1.23
N LEU A 51 -27.05 10.80 1.70
CA LEU A 51 -26.43 9.78 0.85
C LEU A 51 -27.45 9.17 -0.09
N LYS A 52 -27.07 9.03 -1.36
CA LYS A 52 -27.88 8.40 -2.42
C LYS A 52 -27.35 7.04 -2.87
N LEU A 53 -26.17 6.67 -2.42
CA LEU A 53 -25.52 5.39 -2.68
C LEU A 53 -25.21 4.69 -1.36
N GLU A 54 -25.04 3.39 -1.42
CA GLU A 54 -24.62 2.60 -0.27
C GLU A 54 -23.23 3.03 0.22
N PRO A 55 -23.01 3.10 1.53
CA PRO A 55 -21.75 3.58 2.12
C PRO A 55 -20.50 2.87 1.57
N GLU A 56 -20.53 1.56 1.40
CA GLU A 56 -19.41 0.79 0.87
C GLU A 56 -19.13 1.12 -0.61
N ALA A 57 -20.17 1.36 -1.42
CA ALA A 57 -19.99 1.79 -2.79
C ALA A 57 -19.35 3.17 -2.87
N ILE A 58 -19.76 4.09 -1.98
CA ILE A 58 -19.16 5.43 -1.88
C ILE A 58 -17.70 5.34 -1.48
N LYS A 59 -17.39 4.55 -0.46
CA LYS A 59 -16.01 4.30 0.03
C LYS A 59 -15.11 3.80 -1.10
N LYS A 60 -15.58 2.80 -1.85
CA LYS A 60 -14.87 2.26 -3.00
C LYS A 60 -14.58 3.35 -4.04
N HIS A 61 -15.58 4.11 -4.47
CA HIS A 61 -15.40 5.18 -5.47
C HIS A 61 -14.47 6.30 -4.99
N VAL A 62 -14.52 6.64 -3.70
CA VAL A 62 -13.61 7.66 -3.14
C VAL A 62 -12.18 7.14 -3.14
N LEU A 63 -11.95 5.89 -2.70
CA LEU A 63 -10.61 5.28 -2.71
C LEU A 63 -10.07 5.15 -4.14
N GLU A 64 -10.90 4.76 -5.11
CA GLU A 64 -10.51 4.71 -6.53
C GLU A 64 -10.09 6.09 -7.05
N LEU A 65 -10.86 7.14 -6.72
CA LEU A 65 -10.53 8.51 -7.10
C LEU A 65 -9.18 8.95 -6.50
N PHE A 66 -8.97 8.70 -5.21
CA PHE A 66 -7.70 9.03 -4.55
C PHE A 66 -6.54 8.22 -5.14
N SER A 67 -6.71 6.93 -5.35
CA SER A 67 -5.68 6.05 -5.93
C SER A 67 -5.25 6.55 -7.31
N GLN A 68 -6.20 6.87 -8.20
CA GLN A 68 -5.90 7.40 -9.53
C GLN A 68 -5.16 8.75 -9.46
N ARG A 69 -5.57 9.65 -8.57
CA ARG A 69 -4.91 10.96 -8.43
C ARG A 69 -3.53 10.83 -7.81
N TYR A 70 -3.38 9.94 -6.85
CA TYR A 70 -2.09 9.70 -6.21
C TYR A 70 -1.09 9.03 -7.17
N LYS A 71 -1.56 8.04 -7.95
CA LYS A 71 -0.75 7.45 -9.02
C LYS A 71 -0.22 8.52 -9.99
N SER A 72 -1.11 9.40 -10.48
CA SER A 72 -0.71 10.49 -11.39
C SER A 72 0.25 11.48 -10.73
N HIS A 73 0.13 11.71 -9.43
CA HIS A 73 1.03 12.60 -8.68
C HIS A 73 2.43 12.00 -8.52
N LEU A 74 2.51 10.73 -8.12
CA LEU A 74 3.77 10.01 -7.97
C LEU A 74 4.49 9.82 -9.32
N ASP A 75 3.73 9.58 -10.39
CA ASP A 75 4.25 9.52 -11.75
C ASP A 75 4.87 10.85 -12.20
N ALA A 76 4.19 11.96 -11.92
CA ALA A 76 4.72 13.31 -12.19
C ALA A 76 5.96 13.65 -11.35
N GLU A 77 6.17 13.02 -10.20
CA GLU A 77 7.41 13.09 -9.41
C GLU A 77 8.54 12.20 -9.97
N GLY A 78 8.27 11.38 -10.98
CA GLY A 78 9.24 10.54 -11.67
C GLY A 78 9.44 9.15 -11.09
N PHE A 79 8.54 8.67 -10.23
CA PHE A 79 8.60 7.29 -9.74
C PHE A 79 8.18 6.28 -10.82
N PRO A 80 8.82 5.08 -10.88
CA PRO A 80 8.46 4.05 -11.84
C PRO A 80 7.03 3.56 -11.67
N HIS A 81 6.28 3.44 -12.77
CA HIS A 81 4.87 3.00 -12.76
C HIS A 81 4.65 1.68 -12.04
N ASP A 82 5.53 0.69 -12.25
CA ASP A 82 5.43 -0.62 -11.61
C ASP A 82 5.67 -0.56 -10.09
N ALA A 83 6.54 0.34 -9.62
CA ALA A 83 6.74 0.57 -8.19
C ALA A 83 5.49 1.21 -7.56
N ILE A 84 4.91 2.20 -8.24
CA ILE A 84 3.66 2.84 -7.81
C ILE A 84 2.53 1.82 -7.74
N ASP A 85 2.34 1.02 -8.79
CA ASP A 85 1.27 0.03 -8.87
C ASP A 85 1.43 -1.07 -7.81
N CYS A 86 2.65 -1.55 -7.61
CA CYS A 86 2.96 -2.52 -6.57
C CYS A 86 2.56 -2.01 -5.18
N VAL A 87 2.95 -0.79 -4.82
CA VAL A 87 2.65 -0.23 -3.50
C VAL A 87 1.17 0.11 -3.35
N LEU A 88 0.53 0.71 -4.35
CA LEU A 88 -0.90 1.04 -4.30
C LEU A 88 -1.79 -0.21 -4.24
N SER A 89 -1.35 -1.36 -4.77
CA SER A 89 -2.09 -2.62 -4.66
C SER A 89 -2.20 -3.14 -3.22
N THR A 90 -1.33 -2.70 -2.32
CA THR A 90 -1.41 -3.06 -0.89
C THR A 90 -2.46 -2.28 -0.10
N GLY A 91 -3.13 -1.33 -0.75
CA GLY A 91 -4.16 -0.47 -0.16
C GLY A 91 -3.73 0.99 -0.07
N LEU A 92 -4.70 1.86 0.22
CA LEU A 92 -4.51 3.31 0.32
C LEU A 92 -5.13 3.82 1.62
N ASP A 93 -4.46 3.56 2.74
CA ASP A 93 -4.91 4.09 4.04
C ASP A 93 -4.08 5.31 4.47
N SER A 94 -2.76 5.25 4.38
CA SER A 94 -1.88 6.36 4.73
C SER A 94 -1.17 6.92 3.49
N ILE A 95 -1.50 8.14 3.12
CA ILE A 95 -0.89 8.85 1.97
C ILE A 95 0.62 9.01 2.16
N VAL A 96 1.06 9.38 3.37
CA VAL A 96 2.48 9.57 3.69
C VAL A 96 3.24 8.25 3.65
N ASP A 97 2.66 7.18 4.20
CA ASP A 97 3.31 5.87 4.21
C ASP A 97 3.42 5.27 2.80
N ILE A 98 2.41 5.48 1.94
CA ILE A 98 2.47 5.06 0.54
C ILE A 98 3.66 5.72 -0.17
N LYS A 99 3.87 7.02 0.00
CA LYS A 99 5.05 7.69 -0.59
C LYS A 99 6.36 7.10 -0.08
N ALA A 100 6.47 6.90 1.23
CA ALA A 100 7.67 6.30 1.84
C ALA A 100 7.94 4.88 1.30
N LYS A 101 6.90 4.06 1.16
CA LYS A 101 7.00 2.72 0.55
C LYS A 101 7.42 2.79 -0.92
N VAL A 102 6.87 3.72 -1.71
CA VAL A 102 7.25 3.87 -3.13
C VAL A 102 8.72 4.28 -3.26
N VAL A 103 9.20 5.19 -2.41
CA VAL A 103 10.62 5.58 -2.35
C VAL A 103 11.48 4.36 -2.04
N ALA A 104 11.22 3.67 -0.92
CA ALA A 104 11.99 2.53 -0.46
C ALA A 104 12.01 1.40 -1.52
N PHE A 105 10.86 1.08 -2.11
CA PHE A 105 10.78 0.04 -3.14
C PHE A 105 11.48 0.46 -4.45
N SER A 106 11.41 1.74 -4.84
CA SER A 106 12.12 2.25 -6.01
C SER A 106 13.64 2.18 -5.82
N ASP A 107 14.14 2.40 -4.61
CA ASP A 107 15.56 2.29 -4.30
C ASP A 107 16.01 0.83 -4.21
N LEU A 108 15.19 -0.06 -3.65
CA LEU A 108 15.44 -1.51 -3.68
C LEU A 108 15.58 -2.02 -5.12
N LYS A 109 14.73 -1.55 -6.05
CA LYS A 109 14.79 -1.95 -7.47
C LYS A 109 16.11 -1.60 -8.15
N LYS A 110 16.84 -0.60 -7.68
CA LYS A 110 18.15 -0.21 -8.24
C LYS A 110 19.29 -1.13 -7.77
N GLN A 111 19.03 -1.98 -6.76
CA GLN A 111 20.05 -2.86 -6.22
C GLN A 111 20.33 -4.05 -7.15
N PRO A 112 21.60 -4.44 -7.30
CA PRO A 112 21.98 -5.53 -8.24
C PRO A 112 21.40 -6.89 -7.84
N TYR A 113 20.98 -7.06 -6.60
CA TYR A 113 20.35 -8.30 -6.09
C TYR A 113 18.84 -8.32 -6.25
N PHE A 114 18.20 -7.25 -6.75
CA PHE A 114 16.74 -7.17 -6.85
C PHE A 114 16.16 -8.26 -7.78
N GLU A 115 16.72 -8.44 -8.97
CA GLU A 115 16.22 -9.45 -9.91
C GLU A 115 16.30 -10.88 -9.35
N PRO A 116 17.44 -11.35 -8.79
CA PRO A 116 17.49 -12.63 -8.10
C PRO A 116 16.47 -12.76 -6.98
N LEU A 117 16.27 -11.71 -6.17
CA LEU A 117 15.29 -11.67 -5.09
C LEU A 117 13.87 -11.82 -5.62
N ALA A 118 13.49 -11.06 -6.65
CA ALA A 118 12.18 -11.11 -7.27
C ALA A 118 11.87 -12.50 -7.87
N ILE A 119 12.87 -13.14 -8.49
CA ILE A 119 12.74 -14.51 -9.00
C ILE A 119 12.52 -15.51 -7.87
N ALA A 120 13.31 -15.42 -6.79
CA ALA A 120 13.17 -16.28 -5.62
C ALA A 120 11.79 -16.12 -4.97
N PHE A 121 11.34 -14.89 -4.77
CA PHE A 121 10.03 -14.58 -4.20
C PHE A 121 8.89 -15.15 -5.07
N ARG A 122 8.94 -14.98 -6.39
CA ARG A 122 7.94 -15.52 -7.32
C ARG A 122 7.85 -17.05 -7.23
N ARG A 123 9.00 -17.73 -7.10
CA ARG A 123 9.02 -19.18 -6.93
C ARG A 123 8.38 -19.61 -5.60
N VAL A 124 8.70 -18.92 -4.50
CA VAL A 124 8.07 -19.20 -3.20
C VAL A 124 6.57 -19.02 -3.28
N VAL A 125 6.08 -17.88 -3.78
CA VAL A 125 4.64 -17.60 -3.91
C VAL A 125 3.93 -18.64 -4.79
N SER A 126 4.58 -19.14 -5.86
CA SER A 126 3.98 -20.16 -6.74
C SER A 126 3.81 -21.54 -6.08
N ILE A 127 4.54 -21.80 -5.00
CA ILE A 127 4.47 -23.06 -4.25
C ILE A 127 3.43 -22.98 -3.12
N LEU A 128 3.16 -21.75 -2.62
CA LEU A 128 2.18 -21.56 -1.55
C LEU A 128 0.78 -21.92 -2.04
N LYS A 129 0.12 -22.79 -1.26
CA LYS A 129 -1.30 -23.11 -1.46
C LYS A 129 -2.14 -22.06 -0.75
N GLU A 130 -3.30 -21.74 -1.29
CA GLU A 130 -4.29 -20.90 -0.59
C GLU A 130 -4.62 -21.53 0.77
N GLY A 131 -4.57 -20.72 1.84
CA GLY A 131 -4.89 -21.16 3.20
C GLY A 131 -3.75 -21.91 3.91
N ALA A 132 -2.51 -21.78 3.47
CA ALA A 132 -1.33 -22.27 4.20
C ALA A 132 -1.01 -21.39 5.42
N ASP A 133 -1.99 -21.24 6.32
CA ASP A 133 -1.84 -20.54 7.59
C ASP A 133 -1.48 -21.56 8.68
N GLY A 134 -0.21 -21.64 9.03
CA GLY A 134 0.22 -22.54 10.09
C GLY A 134 1.50 -22.07 10.76
N GLN A 135 1.63 -22.37 12.05
CA GLN A 135 2.92 -22.25 12.72
C GLN A 135 3.84 -23.35 12.24
N VAL A 136 5.07 -22.98 11.92
CA VAL A 136 6.11 -23.95 11.56
C VAL A 136 6.49 -24.76 12.81
N ASP A 137 6.31 -26.09 12.76
CA ASP A 137 6.83 -26.96 13.78
C ASP A 137 8.32 -27.29 13.48
N PRO A 138 9.28 -26.81 14.31
CA PRO A 138 10.71 -27.05 14.08
C PRO A 138 11.10 -28.53 14.05
N LEU A 139 10.29 -29.40 14.68
CA LEU A 139 10.54 -30.85 14.72
C LEU A 139 10.30 -31.54 13.38
N LEU A 140 9.52 -30.90 12.50
CA LEU A 140 9.23 -31.39 11.14
C LEU A 140 10.29 -30.98 10.11
N LEU A 141 11.22 -30.11 10.48
CA LEU A 141 12.30 -29.66 9.59
C LEU A 141 13.43 -30.68 9.63
N HIS A 142 13.59 -31.46 8.58
CA HIS A 142 14.61 -32.52 8.52
C HIS A 142 15.85 -32.07 7.76
N GLU A 143 15.69 -31.35 6.65
CA GLU A 143 16.77 -30.92 5.79
C GLU A 143 17.59 -29.77 6.41
N PRO A 144 18.94 -29.78 6.27
CA PRO A 144 19.78 -28.69 6.75
C PRO A 144 19.42 -27.31 6.20
N ALA A 145 18.96 -27.26 4.94
CA ALA A 145 18.52 -26.03 4.28
C ALA A 145 17.25 -25.45 4.93
N GLU A 146 16.29 -26.31 5.29
CA GLU A 146 15.04 -25.91 5.96
C GLU A 146 15.35 -25.33 7.35
N LYS A 147 16.18 -26.01 8.13
CA LYS A 147 16.60 -25.53 9.45
C LYS A 147 17.28 -24.18 9.37
N LYS A 148 18.22 -24.02 8.43
CA LYS A 148 18.93 -22.76 8.23
C LYS A 148 17.98 -21.63 7.81
N LEU A 149 17.05 -21.91 6.91
CA LEU A 149 16.03 -20.93 6.49
C LEU A 149 15.17 -20.49 7.67
N PHE A 150 14.75 -21.44 8.51
CA PHE A 150 13.93 -21.15 9.69
C PHE A 150 14.70 -20.34 10.74
N GLU A 151 15.98 -20.64 10.97
CA GLU A 151 16.86 -19.84 11.85
C GLU A 151 16.99 -18.40 11.36
N VAL A 152 17.19 -18.20 10.06
CA VAL A 152 17.27 -16.86 9.45
C VAL A 152 15.93 -16.14 9.59
N TYR A 153 14.82 -16.83 9.34
CA TYR A 153 13.49 -16.26 9.54
C TYR A 153 13.28 -15.77 10.97
N LEU A 154 13.58 -16.60 11.98
CA LEU A 154 13.44 -16.22 13.39
C LEU A 154 14.31 -15.01 13.76
N LYS A 155 15.52 -14.93 13.19
CA LYS A 155 16.44 -13.82 13.43
C LYS A 155 15.95 -12.50 12.82
N LEU A 156 15.29 -12.55 11.65
CA LEU A 156 14.92 -11.36 10.89
C LEU A 156 13.48 -10.91 11.13
N HIS A 157 12.59 -11.82 11.49
CA HIS A 157 11.15 -11.55 11.60
C HIS A 157 10.85 -10.36 12.52
N GLU A 158 11.32 -10.40 13.75
CA GLU A 158 11.04 -9.34 14.73
C GLU A 158 11.69 -8.00 14.38
N PRO A 159 12.98 -7.92 13.98
CA PRO A 159 13.57 -6.68 13.49
C PRO A 159 12.84 -6.05 12.30
N VAL A 160 12.41 -6.86 11.33
CA VAL A 160 11.66 -6.36 10.17
C VAL A 160 10.31 -5.78 10.60
N LEU A 161 9.58 -6.48 11.47
CA LEU A 161 8.31 -5.97 12.00
C LEU A 161 8.49 -4.65 12.78
N GLN A 162 9.55 -4.52 13.56
CA GLN A 162 9.84 -3.27 14.27
C GLN A 162 10.12 -2.10 13.32
N HIS A 163 10.87 -2.30 12.23
CA HIS A 163 11.08 -1.27 11.21
C HIS A 163 9.77 -0.89 10.50
N ILE A 164 8.93 -1.88 10.19
CA ILE A 164 7.61 -1.61 9.59
C ILE A 164 6.73 -0.78 10.54
N GLN A 165 6.69 -1.11 11.83
CA GLN A 165 5.93 -0.37 12.84
C GLN A 165 6.43 1.08 13.00
N LYS A 166 7.74 1.30 12.89
CA LYS A 166 8.36 2.63 12.91
C LYS A 166 8.28 3.36 11.58
N LYS A 167 7.73 2.71 10.54
CA LYS A 167 7.64 3.24 9.15
C LYS A 167 8.98 3.49 8.48
N GLU A 168 10.00 2.79 8.92
CA GLU A 168 11.36 2.75 8.38
C GLU A 168 11.43 1.69 7.28
N PHE A 169 10.68 1.91 6.17
CA PHE A 169 10.47 0.89 5.14
C PHE A 169 11.75 0.54 4.36
N ASP A 170 12.66 1.48 4.19
CA ASP A 170 14.00 1.27 3.64
C ASP A 170 14.79 0.26 4.47
N GLN A 171 14.85 0.46 5.79
CA GLN A 171 15.55 -0.44 6.71
C GLN A 171 14.88 -1.82 6.81
N ALA A 172 13.55 -1.88 6.68
CA ALA A 172 12.83 -3.15 6.64
C ALA A 172 13.17 -3.97 5.38
N LEU A 173 13.43 -3.33 4.24
CA LEU A 173 13.78 -3.97 2.98
C LEU A 173 15.26 -4.36 2.86
N GLU A 174 16.14 -3.77 3.67
CA GLU A 174 17.58 -4.08 3.70
C GLU A 174 17.94 -5.31 4.54
N LYS A 175 17.01 -5.84 5.33
CA LYS A 175 17.23 -7.03 6.19
C LYS A 175 17.04 -8.32 5.42
#